data_eb41de685a478efaab99f4b8931d4c5a
#
_entry.id   eb41de685a478efaab99f4b8931d4c5a
#
_cell.length_a   1.000
_cell.length_b   1.000
_cell.length_c   1.000
_cell.angle_alpha   90.00
_cell.angle_beta   90.00
_cell.angle_gamma   90.00
#
_symmetry.space_group_name_H-M   'P 1'
#
loop_
_entity.id
_entity.type
_entity.pdbx_description
1 polymer ?
#
loop_
_entity_poly.entity_id
_entity_poly.type
_entity_poly.pdbx_seq_one_letter_code
_entity_poly.pdbx_strand_id
1 'polypeptide(L)'
;TVLGPIPPEDLGRTLMHEHILTDLTPPDERRDLEEAVITFENLYDATYNWMDTPGIRRITEPGIAVREMEWMLDDGGRSIVDVSTPGMAIFPEGLRRVAETSGTRIVMGCGRYLESFMGPADLERGVDDLAAEFIGRIQEGFDETGVKAGLIGEIGCSWPWTAAEKRSVEAAVLAQ
;
A
#
# COMPACT_ATOMS: atom_id res chain seq x y z
N THR A 1 -13.88 3.99 1.99
CA THR A 1 -13.32 2.63 1.96
C THR A 1 -13.26 2.09 0.53
N VAL A 2 -12.56 0.97 0.33
CA VAL A 2 -12.48 0.30 -0.99
C VAL A 2 -13.83 -0.19 -1.52
N LEU A 3 -14.83 -0.34 -0.65
CA LEU A 3 -16.22 -0.70 -1.00
C LEU A 3 -17.14 0.52 -1.15
N GLY A 4 -16.61 1.72 -0.99
CA GLY A 4 -17.36 2.96 -1.07
C GLY A 4 -17.32 3.78 0.22
N PRO A 5 -18.01 4.92 0.25
CA PRO A 5 -18.02 5.79 1.42
C PRO A 5 -18.80 5.16 2.58
N ILE A 6 -18.34 5.42 3.80
CA ILE A 6 -19.03 5.06 5.05
C ILE A 6 -19.02 6.29 5.98
N PRO A 7 -19.97 6.38 6.94
CA PRO A 7 -19.91 7.37 7.98
C PRO A 7 -18.62 7.21 8.83
N PRO A 8 -17.99 8.29 9.29
CA PRO A 8 -16.75 8.20 10.10
C PRO A 8 -16.92 7.35 11.38
N GLU A 9 -18.09 7.39 12.02
CA GLU A 9 -18.44 6.61 13.21
C GLU A 9 -18.42 5.10 12.95
N ASP A 10 -18.59 4.68 11.70
CA ASP A 10 -18.57 3.26 11.33
C ASP A 10 -17.16 2.70 11.23
N LEU A 11 -16.12 3.54 11.18
CA LEU A 11 -14.73 3.04 11.16
C LEU A 11 -14.41 2.18 12.37
N GLY A 12 -14.85 2.59 13.55
CA GLY A 12 -14.59 1.86 14.78
C GLY A 12 -13.10 1.82 15.15
N ARG A 13 -12.66 0.73 15.79
CA ARG A 13 -11.25 0.53 16.13
C ARG A 13 -10.46 0.25 14.87
N THR A 14 -9.48 1.11 14.56
CA THR A 14 -8.78 1.16 13.28
C THR A 14 -7.28 1.04 13.46
N LEU A 15 -6.65 0.17 12.68
CA LEU A 15 -5.20 0.17 12.44
C LEU A 15 -4.91 1.21 11.35
N MET A 16 -4.07 2.19 11.68
CA MET A 16 -3.96 3.43 10.88
C MET A 16 -2.83 3.42 9.85
N HIS A 17 -1.97 2.41 9.84
CA HIS A 17 -0.83 2.34 8.91
C HIS A 17 -0.42 0.89 8.73
N GLU A 18 -0.95 0.26 7.69
CA GLU A 18 -0.71 -1.15 7.41
C GLU A 18 -0.50 -1.39 5.91
N HIS A 19 0.00 -2.58 5.58
CA HIS A 19 0.22 -3.07 4.23
C HIS A 19 -0.38 -4.47 4.11
N ILE A 20 -1.62 -4.57 3.65
CA ILE A 20 -2.37 -5.83 3.57
C ILE A 20 -1.85 -6.69 2.41
N LEU A 21 -1.70 -6.05 1.26
CA LEU A 21 -1.11 -6.65 0.06
C LEU A 21 -0.02 -5.71 -0.45
N THR A 22 1.20 -6.22 -0.57
CA THR A 22 2.35 -5.39 -0.93
C THR A 22 3.44 -6.20 -1.62
N ASP A 23 4.30 -5.53 -2.39
CA ASP A 23 5.52 -6.09 -2.95
C ASP A 23 6.64 -5.04 -2.85
N LEU A 24 7.48 -5.20 -1.85
CA LEU A 24 8.65 -4.37 -1.57
C LEU A 24 9.91 -4.80 -2.35
N THR A 25 9.74 -5.49 -3.47
CA THR A 25 10.85 -5.80 -4.35
C THR A 25 11.27 -4.54 -5.12
N PRO A 26 12.53 -4.09 -5.03
CA PRO A 26 13.02 -2.95 -5.81
C PRO A 26 12.81 -3.15 -7.31
N PRO A 27 12.58 -2.07 -8.08
CA PRO A 27 12.25 -2.17 -9.51
C PRO A 27 13.28 -2.93 -10.36
N ASP A 28 14.56 -2.82 -10.04
CA ASP A 28 15.66 -3.49 -10.71
C ASP A 28 15.79 -4.98 -10.35
N GLU A 29 15.22 -5.39 -9.23
CA GLU A 29 15.17 -6.78 -8.76
C GLU A 29 13.85 -7.49 -9.13
N ARG A 30 12.85 -6.75 -9.61
CA ARG A 30 11.55 -7.32 -10.02
C ARG A 30 11.74 -8.27 -11.19
N ARG A 31 11.89 -9.55 -10.88
CA ARG A 31 11.93 -10.68 -11.80
C ARG A 31 10.84 -11.66 -11.39
N ASP A 32 10.76 -12.81 -12.04
CA ASP A 32 9.88 -13.91 -11.68
C ASP A 32 10.30 -14.55 -10.34
N LEU A 33 10.12 -13.79 -9.26
CA LEU A 33 10.37 -14.28 -7.90
C LEU A 33 9.09 -14.93 -7.38
N GLU A 34 9.21 -16.18 -6.96
CA GLU A 34 8.15 -16.82 -6.19
C GLU A 34 8.09 -16.25 -4.78
N GLU A 35 6.88 -16.23 -4.18
CA GLU A 35 6.74 -15.90 -2.78
C GLU A 35 7.48 -16.92 -1.92
N ALA A 36 8.23 -16.47 -0.94
CA ALA A 36 8.90 -17.34 -0.01
C ALA A 36 7.92 -17.85 1.06
N VAL A 37 7.85 -19.14 1.21
CA VAL A 37 7.18 -19.72 2.39
C VAL A 37 8.09 -19.56 3.59
N ILE A 38 7.59 -18.91 4.65
CA ILE A 38 8.33 -18.74 5.90
C ILE A 38 8.28 -20.06 6.66
N THR A 39 9.47 -20.58 6.98
CA THR A 39 9.69 -21.82 7.72
C THR A 39 10.60 -21.55 8.92
N PHE A 40 10.80 -22.55 9.79
CA PHE A 40 11.77 -22.41 10.88
C PHE A 40 13.19 -22.18 10.38
N GLU A 41 13.55 -22.75 9.23
CA GLU A 41 14.90 -22.64 8.65
C GLU A 41 15.21 -21.21 8.17
N ASN A 42 14.21 -20.48 7.64
CA ASN A 42 14.40 -19.14 7.10
C ASN A 42 13.79 -18.04 7.98
N LEU A 43 13.25 -18.37 9.15
CA LEU A 43 12.58 -17.41 10.04
C LEU A 43 13.50 -16.26 10.49
N TYR A 44 14.78 -16.57 10.70
CA TYR A 44 15.77 -15.55 11.06
C TYR A 44 15.92 -14.51 9.92
N ASP A 45 16.07 -14.98 8.69
CA ASP A 45 16.21 -14.10 7.53
C ASP A 45 14.91 -13.35 7.24
N ALA A 46 13.75 -14.01 7.40
CA ALA A 46 12.45 -13.35 7.28
C ALA A 46 12.26 -12.22 8.31
N THR A 47 12.87 -12.36 9.50
CA THR A 47 12.71 -11.38 10.58
C THR A 47 13.75 -10.27 10.52
N TYR A 48 15.00 -10.58 10.25
CA TYR A 48 16.12 -9.66 10.41
C TYR A 48 16.82 -9.27 9.10
N ASN A 49 16.68 -10.06 8.05
CA ASN A 49 17.31 -9.86 6.74
C ASN A 49 16.27 -9.85 5.60
N TRP A 50 15.05 -9.44 5.90
CA TRP A 50 13.93 -9.52 4.94
C TRP A 50 14.17 -8.72 3.65
N MET A 51 14.92 -7.62 3.72
CA MET A 51 15.29 -6.82 2.54
C MET A 51 16.23 -7.57 1.59
N ASP A 52 17.06 -8.47 2.11
CA ASP A 52 18.05 -9.23 1.33
C ASP A 52 17.54 -10.63 0.97
N THR A 53 16.33 -11.00 1.40
CA THR A 53 15.77 -12.34 1.18
C THR A 53 14.68 -12.28 0.09
N PRO A 54 14.97 -12.70 -1.15
CA PRO A 54 13.99 -12.71 -2.24
C PRO A 54 12.71 -13.48 -1.86
N GLY A 55 11.57 -12.95 -2.28
CA GLY A 55 10.26 -13.57 -2.06
C GLY A 55 9.63 -13.28 -0.68
N ILE A 56 10.41 -12.97 0.36
CA ILE A 56 9.87 -12.59 1.69
C ILE A 56 9.26 -11.19 1.67
N ARG A 57 9.72 -10.33 0.77
CA ARG A 57 9.21 -8.96 0.58
C ARG A 57 7.84 -8.89 -0.09
N ARG A 58 7.21 -10.02 -0.38
CA ARG A 58 5.96 -10.11 -1.13
C ARG A 58 4.86 -10.71 -0.26
N ILE A 59 3.74 -10.01 -0.17
CA ILE A 59 2.50 -10.45 0.46
C ILE A 59 1.41 -10.18 -0.57
N THR A 60 1.12 -11.16 -1.44
CA THR A 60 0.22 -10.96 -2.59
C THR A 60 -0.98 -11.91 -2.59
N GLU A 61 -1.06 -12.83 -1.61
CA GLU A 61 -2.14 -13.81 -1.51
C GLU A 61 -3.35 -13.29 -0.71
N PRO A 62 -4.48 -12.94 -1.37
CA PRO A 62 -5.66 -12.41 -0.68
C PRO A 62 -6.24 -13.37 0.35
N GLY A 63 -6.10 -14.69 0.16
CA GLY A 63 -6.61 -15.68 1.10
C GLY A 63 -5.88 -15.68 2.46
N ILE A 64 -4.59 -15.33 2.48
CA ILE A 64 -3.83 -15.14 3.73
C ILE A 64 -4.32 -13.86 4.39
N ALA A 65 -4.42 -12.77 3.64
CA ALA A 65 -4.91 -11.49 4.13
C ALA A 65 -6.31 -11.59 4.76
N VAL A 66 -7.23 -12.34 4.15
CA VAL A 66 -8.58 -12.56 4.71
C VAL A 66 -8.50 -13.18 6.10
N ARG A 67 -7.67 -14.20 6.31
CA ARG A 67 -7.52 -14.85 7.63
C ARG A 67 -6.94 -13.90 8.68
N GLU A 68 -5.96 -13.09 8.31
CA GLU A 68 -5.40 -12.07 9.20
C GLU A 68 -6.47 -11.03 9.59
N MET A 69 -7.31 -10.63 8.64
CA MET A 69 -8.43 -9.71 8.92
C MET A 69 -9.47 -10.34 9.85
N GLU A 70 -9.77 -11.63 9.69
CA GLU A 70 -10.68 -12.35 10.58
C GLU A 70 -10.16 -12.35 12.02
N TRP A 71 -8.87 -12.61 12.24
CA TRP A 71 -8.26 -12.53 13.58
C TRP A 71 -8.32 -11.11 14.16
N MET A 72 -8.04 -10.09 13.34
CA MET A 72 -8.18 -8.70 13.78
C MET A 72 -9.63 -8.37 14.22
N LEU A 73 -10.62 -8.85 13.46
CA LEU A 73 -12.05 -8.66 13.79
C LEU A 73 -12.43 -9.37 15.09
N ASP A 74 -11.93 -10.60 15.30
CA ASP A 74 -12.17 -11.39 16.53
C ASP A 74 -11.60 -10.66 17.77
N ASP A 75 -10.47 -9.98 17.63
CA ASP A 75 -9.87 -9.14 18.68
C ASP A 75 -10.52 -7.75 18.82
N GLY A 76 -11.60 -7.50 18.08
CA GLY A 76 -12.41 -6.29 18.18
C GLY A 76 -11.94 -5.13 17.30
N GLY A 77 -10.98 -5.35 16.40
CA GLY A 77 -10.70 -4.43 15.29
C GLY A 77 -11.89 -4.30 14.36
N ARG A 78 -11.91 -3.25 13.52
CA ARG A 78 -13.00 -3.01 12.55
C ARG A 78 -12.51 -2.53 11.22
N SER A 79 -11.51 -1.68 11.22
CA SER A 79 -10.99 -1.03 10.00
C SER A 79 -9.48 -1.07 9.93
N ILE A 80 -8.98 -0.96 8.73
CA ILE A 80 -7.55 -0.85 8.44
C ILE A 80 -7.34 0.25 7.40
N VAL A 81 -6.30 1.02 7.57
CA VAL A 81 -5.79 1.94 6.56
C VAL A 81 -4.59 1.29 5.89
N ASP A 82 -4.78 0.84 4.65
CA ASP A 82 -3.71 0.32 3.81
C ASP A 82 -3.04 1.48 3.08
N VAL A 83 -1.79 1.74 3.40
CA VAL A 83 -1.01 2.84 2.83
C VAL A 83 -0.01 2.36 1.78
N SER A 84 -0.20 1.18 1.21
CA SER A 84 0.59 0.69 0.09
C SER A 84 0.42 1.62 -1.12
N THR A 85 1.54 2.08 -1.67
CA THR A 85 1.60 3.05 -2.75
C THR A 85 2.47 2.55 -3.90
N PRO A 86 2.44 3.18 -5.08
CA PRO A 86 3.39 2.88 -6.15
C PRO A 86 4.84 2.91 -5.64
N GLY A 87 5.57 1.84 -5.95
CA GLY A 87 6.86 1.51 -5.34
C GLY A 87 6.79 0.25 -4.48
N MET A 88 5.69 0.06 -3.75
CA MET A 88 5.40 -1.15 -2.95
C MET A 88 4.39 -2.08 -3.64
N ALA A 89 4.06 -1.84 -4.88
CA ALA A 89 2.91 -2.35 -5.60
C ALA A 89 1.56 -1.99 -4.95
N ILE A 90 0.53 -1.93 -5.76
CA ILE A 90 -0.83 -1.61 -5.30
C ILE A 90 -1.79 -2.67 -5.83
N PHE A 91 -2.73 -3.08 -4.99
CA PHE A 91 -3.66 -4.17 -5.31
C PHE A 91 -5.13 -3.76 -5.02
N PRO A 92 -5.70 -2.76 -5.73
CA PRO A 92 -7.05 -2.26 -5.45
C PRO A 92 -8.12 -3.35 -5.46
N GLU A 93 -8.12 -4.20 -6.50
CA GLU A 93 -9.04 -5.33 -6.60
C GLU A 93 -8.79 -6.41 -5.54
N GLY A 94 -7.52 -6.62 -5.17
CA GLY A 94 -7.16 -7.53 -4.08
C GLY A 94 -7.71 -7.05 -2.74
N LEU A 95 -7.53 -5.77 -2.42
CA LEU A 95 -8.07 -5.15 -1.21
C LEU A 95 -9.58 -5.16 -1.18
N ARG A 96 -10.25 -4.92 -2.32
CA ARG A 96 -11.70 -5.07 -2.45
C ARG A 96 -12.14 -6.48 -2.11
N ARG A 97 -11.50 -7.50 -2.69
CA ARG A 97 -11.81 -8.91 -2.41
C ARG A 97 -11.60 -9.27 -0.94
N VAL A 98 -10.52 -8.79 -0.32
CA VAL A 98 -10.27 -8.98 1.11
C VAL A 98 -11.38 -8.35 1.94
N ALA A 99 -11.77 -7.11 1.65
CA ALA A 99 -12.86 -6.42 2.34
C ALA A 99 -14.21 -7.12 2.20
N GLU A 100 -14.56 -7.54 0.98
CA GLU A 100 -15.82 -8.26 0.70
C GLU A 100 -15.88 -9.61 1.44
N THR A 101 -14.76 -10.31 1.52
CA THR A 101 -14.72 -11.67 2.09
C THR A 101 -14.68 -11.63 3.62
N SER A 102 -13.83 -10.78 4.20
CA SER A 102 -13.65 -10.69 5.66
C SER A 102 -14.68 -9.81 6.36
N GLY A 103 -15.27 -8.84 5.65
CA GLY A 103 -16.10 -7.79 6.25
C GLY A 103 -15.31 -6.65 6.89
N THR A 104 -13.98 -6.63 6.75
CA THR A 104 -13.13 -5.55 7.25
C THR A 104 -13.32 -4.29 6.40
N ARG A 105 -13.39 -3.14 7.04
CA ARG A 105 -13.43 -1.84 6.35
C ARG A 105 -12.01 -1.42 6.02
N ILE A 106 -11.65 -1.45 4.74
CA ILE A 106 -10.33 -1.09 4.26
C ILE A 106 -10.37 0.30 3.63
N VAL A 107 -9.54 1.21 4.12
CA VAL A 107 -9.29 2.51 3.51
C VAL A 107 -7.95 2.41 2.77
N MET A 108 -7.96 2.62 1.46
CA MET A 108 -6.74 2.59 0.64
C MET A 108 -6.16 3.99 0.50
N GLY A 109 -4.85 4.12 0.63
CA GLY A 109 -4.11 5.36 0.42
C GLY A 109 -3.68 5.58 -1.04
N CYS A 110 -3.28 6.80 -1.36
CA CYS A 110 -2.55 7.14 -2.57
C CYS A 110 -1.37 8.04 -2.24
N GLY A 111 -0.23 7.80 -2.85
CA GLY A 111 1.00 8.52 -2.57
C GLY A 111 2.18 7.98 -3.37
N ARG A 112 3.38 8.14 -2.84
CA ARG A 112 4.62 7.61 -3.41
C ARG A 112 5.55 7.13 -2.31
N TYR A 113 6.18 6.00 -2.54
CA TYR A 113 7.18 5.47 -1.59
C TYR A 113 8.55 6.14 -1.79
N LEU A 114 9.60 5.58 -1.21
CA LEU A 114 10.96 6.09 -1.29
C LEU A 114 11.49 6.07 -2.73
N GLU A 115 12.39 7.00 -3.06
CA GLU A 115 13.04 7.08 -4.37
C GLU A 115 13.66 5.76 -4.83
N SER A 116 14.25 4.99 -3.91
CA SER A 116 14.84 3.68 -4.20
C SER A 116 13.85 2.63 -4.73
N PHE A 117 12.56 2.86 -4.55
CA PHE A 117 11.47 2.00 -5.04
C PHE A 117 10.74 2.60 -6.24
N MET A 118 11.17 3.78 -6.72
CA MET A 118 10.59 4.44 -7.89
C MET A 118 11.26 3.96 -9.17
N GLY A 119 10.46 3.72 -10.20
CA GLY A 119 10.99 3.45 -11.54
C GLY A 119 11.49 4.73 -12.23
N PRO A 120 12.30 4.62 -13.30
CA PRO A 120 12.85 5.79 -14.01
C PRO A 120 11.78 6.79 -14.46
N ALA A 121 10.63 6.31 -14.92
CA ALA A 121 9.53 7.17 -15.33
C ALA A 121 8.92 7.97 -14.18
N ASP A 122 8.89 7.42 -12.97
CA ASP A 122 8.39 8.12 -11.78
C ASP A 122 9.37 9.20 -11.31
N LEU A 123 10.68 8.97 -11.47
CA LEU A 123 11.71 9.91 -11.06
C LEU A 123 11.71 11.22 -11.88
N GLU A 124 11.17 11.19 -13.10
CA GLU A 124 11.08 12.34 -13.99
C GLU A 124 9.79 13.15 -13.84
N ARG A 125 8.81 12.65 -13.08
CA ARG A 125 7.50 13.29 -12.94
C ARG A 125 7.58 14.60 -12.17
N GLY A 126 6.82 15.58 -12.65
CA GLY A 126 6.67 16.89 -12.04
C GLY A 126 5.66 16.89 -10.87
N VAL A 127 5.69 17.95 -10.07
CA VAL A 127 4.80 18.13 -8.93
C VAL A 127 3.33 18.14 -9.37
N ASP A 128 3.01 18.89 -10.44
CA ASP A 128 1.64 19.01 -10.95
C ASP A 128 1.08 17.67 -11.45
N ASP A 129 1.90 16.87 -12.12
CA ASP A 129 1.51 15.54 -12.60
C ASP A 129 1.21 14.58 -11.45
N LEU A 130 2.02 14.61 -10.40
CA LEU A 130 1.82 13.82 -9.20
C LEU A 130 0.58 14.27 -8.42
N ALA A 131 0.37 15.59 -8.29
CA ALA A 131 -0.82 16.13 -7.63
C ALA A 131 -2.10 15.76 -8.39
N ALA A 132 -2.09 15.86 -9.72
CA ALA A 132 -3.22 15.44 -10.57
C ALA A 132 -3.52 13.95 -10.39
N GLU A 133 -2.49 13.11 -10.30
CA GLU A 133 -2.68 11.67 -10.02
C GLU A 133 -3.34 11.46 -8.66
N PHE A 134 -2.86 12.08 -7.57
CA PHE A 134 -3.45 11.90 -6.24
C PHE A 134 -4.90 12.35 -6.22
N ILE A 135 -5.23 13.48 -6.85
CA ILE A 135 -6.61 13.96 -7.00
C ILE A 135 -7.45 12.93 -7.77
N GLY A 136 -6.95 12.43 -8.89
CA GLY A 136 -7.63 11.42 -9.70
C GLY A 136 -7.91 10.13 -8.91
N ARG A 137 -6.92 9.64 -8.13
CA ARG A 137 -7.09 8.45 -7.28
C ARG A 137 -8.18 8.61 -6.21
N ILE A 138 -8.37 9.83 -5.70
CA ILE A 138 -9.42 10.13 -4.72
C ILE A 138 -10.77 10.34 -5.38
N GLN A 139 -10.82 11.07 -6.50
CA GLN A 139 -12.08 11.46 -7.13
C GLN A 139 -12.63 10.41 -8.07
N GLU A 140 -11.78 9.77 -8.85
CA GLU A 140 -12.13 8.83 -9.92
C GLU A 140 -11.81 7.38 -9.54
N GLY A 141 -10.68 7.15 -8.87
CA GLY A 141 -10.22 5.83 -8.41
C GLY A 141 -8.95 5.35 -9.11
N PHE A 142 -8.59 4.11 -8.81
CA PHE A 142 -7.42 3.44 -9.39
C PHE A 142 -7.82 2.77 -10.72
N ASP A 143 -7.42 3.38 -11.81
CA ASP A 143 -7.65 2.89 -13.17
C ASP A 143 -9.12 2.45 -13.40
N GLU A 144 -9.36 1.33 -14.05
CA GLU A 144 -10.71 0.83 -14.33
C GLU A 144 -11.36 0.10 -13.12
N THR A 145 -10.68 0.01 -11.98
CA THR A 145 -11.20 -0.73 -10.82
C THR A 145 -12.37 -0.04 -10.13
N GLY A 146 -12.44 1.29 -10.21
CA GLY A 146 -13.41 2.10 -9.46
C GLY A 146 -13.14 2.15 -7.94
N VAL A 147 -12.07 1.52 -7.44
CA VAL A 147 -11.63 1.67 -6.05
C VAL A 147 -11.02 3.05 -5.88
N LYS A 148 -11.50 3.82 -4.90
CA LYS A 148 -11.02 5.17 -4.61
C LYS A 148 -10.13 5.21 -3.40
N ALA A 149 -9.09 6.04 -3.46
CA ALA A 149 -8.30 6.35 -2.28
C ALA A 149 -9.14 7.14 -1.26
N GLY A 150 -8.92 6.87 0.03
CA GLY A 150 -9.54 7.58 1.13
C GLY A 150 -8.61 8.58 1.82
N LEU A 151 -7.32 8.58 1.47
CA LEU A 151 -6.32 9.52 1.98
C LEU A 151 -5.16 9.67 1.00
N ILE A 152 -4.41 10.77 1.15
CA ILE A 152 -3.11 10.96 0.49
C ILE A 152 -2.05 10.42 1.45
N GLY A 153 -1.39 9.34 1.08
CA GLY A 153 -0.36 8.65 1.88
C GLY A 153 -0.29 7.16 1.57
N GLU A 154 0.85 6.54 1.93
CA GLU A 154 1.98 7.19 2.55
C GLU A 154 2.84 7.96 1.52
N ILE A 155 3.65 8.89 2.04
CA ILE A 155 4.69 9.57 1.27
C ILE A 155 6.02 9.20 1.92
N GLY A 156 6.81 8.40 1.20
CA GLY A 156 8.13 7.98 1.66
C GLY A 156 9.12 9.13 1.69
N CYS A 157 9.87 9.24 2.79
CA CYS A 157 10.89 10.26 2.96
C CYS A 157 12.15 9.64 3.57
N SER A 158 13.23 9.59 2.80
CA SER A 158 14.54 9.17 3.26
C SER A 158 15.25 10.32 4.03
N TRP A 159 16.40 10.04 4.57
CA TRP A 159 17.25 11.07 5.15
C TRP A 159 18.68 10.97 4.63
N PRO A 160 19.20 12.00 3.98
CA PRO A 160 18.53 13.25 3.56
C PRO A 160 17.47 13.02 2.47
N TRP A 161 16.44 13.89 2.42
CA TRP A 161 15.39 13.81 1.39
C TRP A 161 15.96 13.98 0.00
N THR A 162 15.54 13.11 -0.91
CA THR A 162 15.87 13.21 -2.33
C THR A 162 15.02 14.28 -3.03
N ALA A 163 15.39 14.60 -4.27
CA ALA A 163 14.62 15.54 -5.07
C ALA A 163 13.24 14.98 -5.47
N ALA A 164 13.15 13.66 -5.74
CA ALA A 164 11.87 13.02 -6.07
C ALA A 164 10.93 12.97 -4.86
N GLU A 165 11.44 12.65 -3.68
CA GLU A 165 10.65 12.64 -2.44
C GLU A 165 10.12 14.04 -2.08
N LYS A 166 10.91 15.10 -2.27
CA LYS A 166 10.45 16.48 -2.10
C LYS A 166 9.29 16.81 -3.03
N ARG A 167 9.38 16.44 -4.32
CA ARG A 167 8.28 16.63 -5.27
C ARG A 167 7.02 15.87 -4.86
N SER A 168 7.17 14.66 -4.32
CA SER A 168 6.03 13.86 -3.84
C SER A 168 5.32 14.54 -2.65
N VAL A 169 6.08 15.13 -1.71
CA VAL A 169 5.51 15.91 -0.60
C VAL A 169 4.83 17.17 -1.11
N GLU A 170 5.46 17.94 -2.01
CA GLU A 170 4.86 19.13 -2.61
C GLU A 170 3.57 18.81 -3.35
N ALA A 171 3.54 17.71 -4.11
CA ALA A 171 2.35 17.23 -4.80
C ALA A 171 1.23 16.85 -3.83
N ALA A 172 1.55 16.19 -2.72
CA ALA A 172 0.57 15.85 -1.69
C ALA A 172 -0.07 17.10 -1.07
N VAL A 173 0.73 18.15 -0.83
CA VAL A 173 0.22 19.44 -0.32
C VAL A 173 -0.67 20.14 -1.35
N LEU A 174 -0.34 20.08 -2.65
CA LEU A 174 -1.17 20.66 -3.70
C LEU A 174 -2.50 19.92 -3.90
N ALA A 175 -2.50 18.60 -3.67
CA ALA A 175 -3.68 17.74 -3.86
C ALA A 175 -4.67 17.81 -2.67
N GLN A 176 -4.26 18.32 -1.52
CA GLN A 176 -5.06 18.42 -0.31
C GLN A 176 -6.15 19.50 -0.43
#